data_9ee8174299b79873cea21daa84784b88
#
_entry.id   9ee8174299b79873cea21daa84784b88
#
_cell.length_a   1.000
_cell.length_b   1.000
_cell.length_c   1.000
_cell.angle_alpha   90.00
_cell.angle_beta   90.00
_cell.angle_gamma   90.00
#
_symmetry.space_group_name_H-M   'P 1'
#
loop_
_entity.id
_entity.type
_entity.pdbx_description
1 polymer ?
#
loop_
_entity_poly.entity_id
_entity_poly.type
_entity_poly.pdbx_seq_one_letter_code
_entity_poly.pdbx_strand_id
1 'polypeptide(L)'
;MRGELTSYSEETLSLILAQFLKNVSDGENPVKNYLLTLKNYEEGSKSRSCKNIGNGFNSNLATHYSTGDCNRKNTSTCNVESSKSASLKRIFSLNLDLAERLADIAVKVANSIDLDVVITVVDASSNPILFKRMDNSLLCSIEISQAKAKTAVEFKADTLYLSNNESLKTLNNFSNGSTNYCFLGGGVPVKSLCGKIIGGLGISGGSVEQDCLVAEKTLKIFENSLK
;
A
#
# COMPACT_ATOMS: atom_id res chain seq x y z
N MET A 1 7.10 3.79 -15.15
CA MET A 1 8.34 3.59 -15.88
C MET A 1 9.22 4.84 -16.05
N ARG A 2 8.85 6.04 -15.63
CA ARG A 2 9.73 7.23 -15.72
C ARG A 2 10.73 7.39 -14.56
N GLY A 3 10.55 6.71 -13.44
CA GLY A 3 11.40 6.88 -12.25
C GLY A 3 12.68 6.06 -12.22
N GLU A 4 12.77 4.94 -12.96
CA GLU A 4 13.97 4.09 -12.94
C GLU A 4 15.04 4.53 -13.95
N LEU A 5 14.67 5.27 -14.99
CA LEU A 5 15.62 5.69 -16.03
C LEU A 5 16.52 6.86 -15.63
N THR A 6 16.17 7.60 -14.58
CA THR A 6 16.96 8.76 -14.11
C THR A 6 18.20 8.37 -13.29
N SER A 7 18.36 7.09 -12.93
CA SER A 7 19.53 6.59 -12.17
C SER A 7 20.67 6.06 -13.04
N TYR A 8 20.47 5.96 -14.36
CA TYR A 8 21.49 5.46 -15.29
C TYR A 8 22.18 6.60 -16.02
N SER A 9 23.49 6.42 -16.31
CA SER A 9 24.21 7.37 -17.15
C SER A 9 23.66 7.35 -18.60
N GLU A 10 23.85 8.44 -19.32
CA GLU A 10 23.39 8.59 -20.71
C GLU A 10 23.96 7.51 -21.63
N GLU A 11 25.21 7.10 -21.39
CA GLU A 11 25.85 5.97 -22.08
C GLU A 11 25.17 4.64 -21.80
N THR A 12 24.80 4.39 -20.53
CA THR A 12 24.09 3.17 -20.13
C THR A 12 22.70 3.10 -20.76
N LEU A 13 21.98 4.22 -20.80
CA LEU A 13 20.67 4.30 -21.46
C LEU A 13 20.78 4.05 -22.96
N SER A 14 21.81 4.59 -23.62
CA SER A 14 22.06 4.38 -25.06
C SER A 14 22.36 2.92 -25.37
N LEU A 15 23.14 2.23 -24.55
CA LEU A 15 23.42 0.80 -24.68
C LEU A 15 22.18 -0.07 -24.51
N ILE A 16 21.37 0.23 -23.48
CA ILE A 16 20.09 -0.46 -23.24
C ILE A 16 19.14 -0.29 -24.43
N LEU A 17 19.03 0.92 -24.97
CA LEU A 17 18.19 1.21 -26.12
C LEU A 17 18.69 0.49 -27.38
N ALA A 18 20.00 0.50 -27.64
CA ALA A 18 20.59 -0.20 -28.78
C ALA A 18 20.35 -1.71 -28.72
N GLN A 19 20.50 -2.33 -27.54
CA GLN A 19 20.20 -3.75 -27.32
C GLN A 19 18.72 -4.06 -27.51
N PHE A 20 17.83 -3.18 -27.02
CA PHE A 20 16.39 -3.32 -27.19
C PHE A 20 15.99 -3.28 -28.68
N LEU A 21 16.51 -2.30 -29.42
CA LEU A 21 16.25 -2.17 -30.87
C LEU A 21 16.77 -3.36 -31.64
N LYS A 22 17.96 -3.88 -31.30
CA LYS A 22 18.51 -5.10 -31.89
C LYS A 22 17.60 -6.30 -31.66
N ASN A 23 17.16 -6.54 -30.45
CA ASN A 23 16.26 -7.66 -30.13
C ASN A 23 14.94 -7.58 -30.93
N VAL A 24 14.40 -6.36 -31.08
CA VAL A 24 13.19 -6.14 -31.91
C VAL A 24 13.45 -6.42 -33.39
N SER A 25 14.61 -6.01 -33.94
CA SER A 25 14.98 -6.27 -35.34
C SER A 25 15.17 -7.76 -35.61
N ASP A 26 15.66 -8.51 -34.62
CA ASP A 26 15.86 -9.97 -34.69
C ASP A 26 14.55 -10.77 -34.48
N GLY A 27 13.42 -10.07 -34.38
CA GLY A 27 12.09 -10.68 -34.17
C GLY A 27 11.84 -11.20 -32.75
N GLU A 28 12.72 -10.86 -31.81
CA GLU A 28 12.56 -11.19 -30.41
C GLU A 28 11.66 -10.17 -29.70
N ASN A 29 10.78 -10.66 -28.84
CA ASN A 29 9.99 -9.81 -27.96
C ASN A 29 10.73 -9.62 -26.63
N PRO A 30 11.35 -8.44 -26.37
CA PRO A 30 12.14 -8.21 -25.16
C PRO A 30 11.34 -8.38 -23.87
N VAL A 31 10.03 -8.04 -23.89
CA VAL A 31 9.14 -8.21 -22.73
C VAL A 31 8.91 -9.69 -22.46
N LYS A 32 8.70 -10.49 -23.51
CA LYS A 32 8.53 -11.95 -23.39
C LYS A 32 9.80 -12.60 -22.80
N ASN A 33 10.97 -12.19 -23.30
CA ASN A 33 12.27 -12.69 -22.81
C ASN A 33 12.50 -12.31 -21.35
N TYR A 34 12.15 -11.10 -20.95
CA TYR A 34 12.20 -10.66 -19.55
C TYR A 34 11.26 -11.48 -18.64
N LEU A 35 10.03 -11.71 -19.07
CA LEU A 35 9.07 -12.53 -18.33
C LEU A 35 9.51 -14.00 -18.22
N LEU A 36 10.13 -14.56 -19.27
CA LEU A 36 10.72 -15.89 -19.23
C LEU A 36 11.90 -15.96 -18.24
N THR A 37 12.72 -14.91 -18.20
CA THR A 37 13.84 -14.83 -17.23
C THR A 37 13.33 -14.80 -15.80
N LEU A 38 12.26 -14.02 -15.50
CA LEU A 38 11.62 -14.00 -14.19
C LEU A 38 11.05 -15.37 -13.82
N LYS A 39 10.37 -16.04 -14.76
CA LYS A 39 9.82 -17.38 -14.54
C LYS A 39 10.91 -18.40 -14.25
N ASN A 40 12.01 -18.39 -15.00
CA ASN A 40 13.16 -19.25 -14.77
C ASN A 40 13.86 -18.96 -13.44
N TYR A 41 13.87 -17.68 -13.00
CA TYR A 41 14.37 -17.29 -11.68
C TYR A 41 13.51 -17.87 -10.56
N GLU A 42 12.18 -17.83 -10.68
CA GLU A 42 11.27 -18.44 -9.72
C GLU A 42 11.38 -19.97 -9.70
N GLU A 43 11.50 -20.62 -10.86
CA GLU A 43 11.70 -22.06 -10.95
C GLU A 43 13.09 -22.49 -10.45
N GLY A 44 14.12 -21.71 -10.74
CA GLY A 44 15.49 -21.91 -10.22
C GLY A 44 15.60 -21.70 -8.72
N SER A 45 14.79 -20.81 -8.13
CA SER A 45 14.70 -20.63 -6.69
C SER A 45 13.99 -21.80 -6.00
N LYS A 46 13.04 -22.44 -6.68
CA LYS A 46 12.38 -23.67 -6.22
C LYS A 46 13.29 -24.91 -6.31
N SER A 47 14.18 -24.97 -7.30
CA SER A 47 15.13 -26.09 -7.46
C SER A 47 16.39 -25.99 -6.57
N ARG A 48 16.70 -24.81 -6.03
CA ARG A 48 17.66 -24.63 -4.94
C ARG A 48 17.02 -24.88 -3.57
N SER A 49 16.17 -25.89 -3.49
CA SER A 49 15.77 -26.51 -2.24
C SER A 49 17.04 -26.93 -1.51
N CYS A 50 17.23 -26.37 -0.34
CA CYS A 50 18.27 -26.63 0.62
C CYS A 50 18.48 -28.13 0.87
N LYS A 51 19.31 -28.79 0.08
CA LYS A 51 19.73 -30.17 0.33
C LYS A 51 20.95 -30.25 1.24
N ASN A 52 21.23 -29.28 2.06
CA ASN A 52 22.28 -29.42 3.10
C ASN A 52 22.21 -28.30 4.14
N ILE A 53 21.10 -28.19 4.87
CA ILE A 53 21.15 -27.68 6.25
C ILE A 53 20.27 -28.63 7.04
N GLY A 54 20.93 -29.36 7.94
CA GLY A 54 20.32 -30.42 8.72
C GLY A 54 19.15 -29.96 9.54
N ASN A 55 18.19 -30.86 9.62
CA ASN A 55 17.13 -31.02 10.62
C ASN A 55 16.65 -29.75 11.35
N GLY A 56 15.51 -29.19 10.89
CA GLY A 56 14.76 -28.28 11.76
C GLY A 56 13.92 -27.20 11.12
N PHE A 57 13.72 -27.16 9.81
CA PHE A 57 12.75 -26.21 9.22
C PHE A 57 11.47 -26.94 8.81
N ASN A 58 10.46 -26.76 9.64
CA ASN A 58 9.11 -27.26 9.44
C ASN A 58 8.50 -26.62 8.19
N SER A 59 8.11 -27.45 7.20
CA SER A 59 7.55 -27.11 5.89
C SER A 59 6.16 -26.41 5.91
N ASN A 60 5.74 -25.81 7.03
CA ASN A 60 4.44 -25.18 7.22
C ASN A 60 4.43 -23.66 7.06
N LEU A 61 5.44 -23.06 6.41
CA LEU A 61 5.51 -21.61 6.26
C LEU A 61 4.88 -21.05 4.97
N ALA A 62 4.29 -21.91 4.14
CA ALA A 62 3.81 -21.51 2.81
C ALA A 62 2.27 -21.40 2.66
N THR A 63 1.48 -21.56 3.72
CA THR A 63 0.02 -21.62 3.59
C THR A 63 -0.78 -20.90 4.69
N HIS A 64 -0.34 -19.75 5.15
CA HIS A 64 -1.18 -18.92 6.03
C HIS A 64 -1.32 -17.48 5.55
N TYR A 65 -1.89 -17.30 4.35
CA TYR A 65 -2.78 -16.19 4.05
C TYR A 65 -4.21 -16.62 4.36
N SER A 66 -4.50 -16.89 5.60
CA SER A 66 -5.89 -17.03 6.06
C SER A 66 -6.21 -15.86 6.99
N THR A 67 -7.25 -15.15 6.62
CA THR A 67 -8.11 -14.37 7.50
C THR A 67 -8.41 -15.23 8.74
N GLY A 68 -7.81 -14.97 9.85
CA GLY A 68 -8.12 -15.80 10.98
C GLY A 68 -7.37 -15.46 12.25
N ASP A 69 -8.15 -15.06 13.21
CA ASP A 69 -7.98 -15.23 14.64
C ASP A 69 -6.80 -14.56 15.34
N CYS A 70 -7.06 -13.32 15.74
CA CYS A 70 -6.40 -12.70 16.89
C CYS A 70 -6.84 -13.31 18.24
N ASN A 71 -7.50 -14.46 18.26
CA ASN A 71 -8.03 -15.05 19.49
C ASN A 71 -7.53 -16.48 19.71
N ARG A 72 -6.27 -16.62 20.17
CA ARG A 72 -5.85 -17.78 20.93
C ARG A 72 -4.92 -17.40 22.05
N LYS A 73 -5.52 -17.28 23.23
CA LYS A 73 -4.82 -17.49 24.50
C LYS A 73 -4.43 -18.97 24.54
N ASN A 74 -3.21 -19.31 24.19
CA ASN A 74 -2.58 -20.54 24.62
C ASN A 74 -1.11 -20.24 24.86
N THR A 75 -0.80 -20.09 26.13
CA THR A 75 0.55 -20.15 26.70
C THR A 75 1.06 -21.57 26.55
N SER A 76 1.81 -21.83 25.52
CA SER A 76 2.81 -22.90 25.51
C SER A 76 4.17 -22.24 25.32
N THR A 77 4.92 -22.24 26.40
CA THR A 77 6.31 -21.82 26.48
C THR A 77 7.15 -22.62 25.51
N CYS A 78 7.47 -22.00 24.37
CA CYS A 78 8.58 -22.47 23.53
C CYS A 78 9.87 -21.92 24.17
N ASN A 79 10.53 -22.73 24.97
CA ASN A 79 11.92 -22.50 25.32
C ASN A 79 12.77 -22.64 24.06
N VAL A 80 13.07 -21.52 23.41
CA VAL A 80 14.09 -21.43 22.37
C VAL A 80 15.32 -20.86 23.04
N GLU A 81 16.31 -21.72 23.22
CA GLU A 81 17.65 -21.33 23.65
C GLU A 81 18.21 -20.24 22.72
N SER A 82 18.86 -19.26 23.34
CA SER A 82 19.34 -18.01 22.76
C SER A 82 20.47 -18.23 21.73
N SER A 83 20.10 -18.48 20.49
CA SER A 83 20.94 -18.05 19.38
C SER A 83 20.45 -16.64 18.99
N LYS A 84 21.38 -15.69 18.80
CA LYS A 84 21.12 -14.35 18.30
C LYS A 84 20.56 -14.42 16.87
N SER A 85 19.33 -14.92 16.70
CA SER A 85 18.63 -14.88 15.43
C SER A 85 18.18 -13.45 15.19
N ALA A 86 18.48 -12.89 14.03
CA ALA A 86 17.99 -11.61 13.61
C ALA A 86 16.46 -11.60 13.77
N SER A 87 15.95 -10.71 14.64
CA SER A 87 14.52 -10.55 14.87
C SER A 87 13.89 -9.91 13.65
N LEU A 88 13.12 -10.68 12.87
CA LEU A 88 12.35 -10.16 11.75
C LEU A 88 11.09 -9.44 12.27
N LYS A 89 10.90 -8.19 11.86
CA LYS A 89 9.67 -7.44 12.14
C LYS A 89 8.60 -7.84 11.13
N ARG A 90 7.46 -8.38 11.60
CA ARG A 90 6.28 -8.59 10.75
C ARG A 90 5.56 -7.27 10.56
N ILE A 91 5.30 -6.92 9.30
CA ILE A 91 4.46 -5.79 8.93
C ILE A 91 3.11 -6.37 8.47
N PHE A 92 2.04 -5.98 9.15
CA PHE A 92 0.67 -6.27 8.72
C PHE A 92 0.25 -5.17 7.75
N SER A 93 -0.30 -5.54 6.62
CA SER A 93 -0.70 -4.60 5.58
C SER A 93 -2.00 -5.01 4.93
N LEU A 94 -2.74 -4.04 4.39
CA LEU A 94 -3.87 -4.32 3.51
C LEU A 94 -3.40 -5.08 2.29
N ASN A 95 -4.20 -6.07 1.87
CA ASN A 95 -4.08 -6.69 0.55
C ASN A 95 -5.09 -6.06 -0.42
N LEU A 96 -5.03 -6.45 -1.69
CA LEU A 96 -5.91 -5.91 -2.73
C LEU A 96 -7.38 -6.18 -2.43
N ASP A 97 -7.75 -7.38 -1.98
CA ASP A 97 -9.14 -7.75 -1.66
C ASP A 97 -9.75 -6.83 -0.59
N LEU A 98 -9.02 -6.57 0.50
CA LEU A 98 -9.47 -5.64 1.54
C LEU A 98 -9.51 -4.19 1.05
N ALA A 99 -8.57 -3.80 0.18
CA ALA A 99 -8.55 -2.47 -0.42
C ALA A 99 -9.75 -2.25 -1.36
N GLU A 100 -10.12 -3.26 -2.16
CA GLU A 100 -11.31 -3.23 -3.01
C GLU A 100 -12.59 -3.11 -2.19
N ARG A 101 -12.75 -3.93 -1.15
CA ARG A 101 -13.89 -3.84 -0.23
C ARG A 101 -14.01 -2.47 0.42
N LEU A 102 -12.89 -1.92 0.90
CA LEU A 102 -12.84 -0.59 1.51
C LEU A 102 -13.27 0.49 0.51
N ALA A 103 -12.76 0.45 -0.71
CA ALA A 103 -13.10 1.40 -1.77
C ALA A 103 -14.57 1.28 -2.22
N ASP A 104 -15.11 0.06 -2.29
CA ASP A 104 -16.52 -0.17 -2.63
C ASP A 104 -17.47 0.38 -1.56
N ILE A 105 -17.10 0.27 -0.29
CA ILE A 105 -17.83 0.91 0.80
C ILE A 105 -17.79 2.44 0.63
N ALA A 106 -16.60 3.00 0.34
CA ALA A 106 -16.44 4.44 0.14
C ALA A 106 -17.32 4.98 -1.00
N VAL A 107 -17.38 4.28 -2.13
CA VAL A 107 -18.26 4.62 -3.26
C VAL A 107 -19.73 4.62 -2.81
N LYS A 108 -20.18 3.58 -2.07
CA LYS A 108 -21.56 3.51 -1.58
C LYS A 108 -21.89 4.64 -0.60
N VAL A 109 -20.96 4.99 0.27
CA VAL A 109 -21.15 6.11 1.22
C VAL A 109 -21.20 7.43 0.47
N ALA A 110 -20.31 7.68 -0.49
CA ALA A 110 -20.30 8.89 -1.30
C ALA A 110 -21.60 9.05 -2.10
N ASN A 111 -22.07 7.98 -2.76
CA ASN A 111 -23.35 7.97 -3.45
C ASN A 111 -24.55 8.27 -2.53
N SER A 112 -24.49 7.86 -1.25
CA SER A 112 -25.58 8.12 -0.30
C SER A 112 -25.76 9.60 0.06
N ILE A 113 -24.79 10.44 -0.29
CA ILE A 113 -24.82 11.90 -0.08
C ILE A 113 -24.70 12.67 -1.41
N ASP A 114 -24.92 11.98 -2.54
CA ASP A 114 -24.84 12.56 -3.90
C ASP A 114 -23.50 13.27 -4.17
N LEU A 115 -22.39 12.62 -3.82
CA LEU A 115 -21.06 13.17 -3.96
C LEU A 115 -20.16 12.25 -4.80
N ASP A 116 -19.57 12.81 -5.86
CA ASP A 116 -18.52 12.13 -6.64
C ASP A 116 -17.14 12.39 -6.06
N VAL A 117 -16.41 11.33 -5.71
CA VAL A 117 -15.12 11.41 -5.05
C VAL A 117 -14.04 10.63 -5.79
N VAL A 118 -12.80 10.97 -5.50
CA VAL A 118 -11.61 10.15 -5.77
C VAL A 118 -11.21 9.45 -4.48
N ILE A 119 -10.97 8.15 -4.58
CA ILE A 119 -10.67 7.24 -3.48
C ILE A 119 -9.28 6.65 -3.73
N THR A 120 -8.39 6.80 -2.78
CA THR A 120 -7.07 6.16 -2.79
C THR A 120 -6.89 5.29 -1.56
N VAL A 121 -6.46 4.05 -1.76
CA VAL A 121 -6.07 3.13 -0.68
C VAL A 121 -4.59 2.82 -0.80
N VAL A 122 -3.85 2.98 0.31
CA VAL A 122 -2.43 2.68 0.39
C VAL A 122 -2.15 1.60 1.43
N ASP A 123 -1.02 0.91 1.28
CA ASP A 123 -0.54 -0.10 2.23
C ASP A 123 0.06 0.52 3.52
N ALA A 124 0.54 -0.32 4.44
CA ALA A 124 1.18 0.13 5.67
C ALA A 124 2.53 0.86 5.45
N SER A 125 3.07 0.83 4.24
CA SER A 125 4.30 1.53 3.82
C SER A 125 4.01 2.72 2.92
N SER A 126 2.74 3.14 2.84
CA SER A 126 2.26 4.28 2.02
C SER A 126 2.32 4.07 0.51
N ASN A 127 2.50 2.81 0.03
CA ASN A 127 2.44 2.51 -1.39
C ASN A 127 0.98 2.36 -1.85
N PRO A 128 0.61 2.88 -3.03
CA PRO A 128 -0.73 2.72 -3.58
C PRO A 128 -1.07 1.24 -3.84
N ILE A 129 -2.23 0.78 -3.33
CA ILE A 129 -2.81 -0.52 -3.65
C ILE A 129 -3.93 -0.35 -4.66
N LEU A 130 -4.80 0.64 -4.44
CA LEU A 130 -5.99 0.85 -5.24
C LEU A 130 -6.32 2.33 -5.36
N PHE A 131 -6.79 2.68 -6.54
CA PHE A 131 -7.27 4.01 -6.88
C PHE A 131 -8.61 3.88 -7.63
N LYS A 132 -9.64 4.60 -7.16
CA LYS A 132 -10.93 4.73 -7.85
C LYS A 132 -11.29 6.19 -8.01
N ARG A 133 -11.71 6.56 -9.20
CA ARG A 133 -12.25 7.90 -9.50
C ARG A 133 -13.66 7.75 -10.00
N MET A 134 -14.62 8.42 -9.34
CA MET A 134 -16.00 8.54 -9.82
C MET A 134 -16.04 9.54 -10.98
N ASP A 135 -17.00 9.36 -11.89
CA ASP A 135 -16.96 9.99 -13.22
C ASP A 135 -16.94 11.52 -13.18
N ASN A 136 -17.73 12.14 -12.31
CA ASN A 136 -17.82 13.60 -12.22
C ASN A 136 -16.94 14.22 -11.14
N SER A 137 -16.03 13.43 -10.52
CA SER A 137 -15.13 13.96 -9.50
C SER A 137 -14.14 14.97 -10.08
N LEU A 138 -13.71 15.93 -9.25
CA LEU A 138 -12.76 16.96 -9.64
C LEU A 138 -11.39 16.34 -9.97
N LEU A 139 -10.76 16.79 -11.07
CA LEU A 139 -9.46 16.27 -11.50
C LEU A 139 -8.35 16.53 -10.49
N CYS A 140 -8.36 17.67 -9.78
CA CYS A 140 -7.39 17.95 -8.72
C CYS A 140 -7.49 16.97 -7.55
N SER A 141 -8.65 16.34 -7.35
CA SER A 141 -8.87 15.35 -6.30
C SER A 141 -8.03 14.07 -6.49
N ILE A 142 -7.51 13.83 -7.70
CA ILE A 142 -6.61 12.70 -8.01
C ILE A 142 -5.37 12.76 -7.11
N GLU A 143 -4.63 13.85 -7.17
CA GLU A 143 -3.41 14.02 -6.39
C GLU A 143 -3.72 14.24 -4.91
N ILE A 144 -4.80 14.97 -4.61
CA ILE A 144 -5.19 15.27 -3.23
C ILE A 144 -5.55 13.98 -2.46
N SER A 145 -6.32 13.05 -3.06
CA SER A 145 -6.70 11.80 -2.39
C SER A 145 -5.48 10.92 -2.09
N GLN A 146 -4.51 10.86 -3.02
CA GLN A 146 -3.27 10.12 -2.84
C GLN A 146 -2.42 10.72 -1.71
N ALA A 147 -2.26 12.05 -1.72
CA ALA A 147 -1.52 12.76 -0.69
C ALA A 147 -2.17 12.60 0.70
N LYS A 148 -3.52 12.67 0.79
CA LYS A 148 -4.26 12.44 2.04
C LYS A 148 -4.03 11.02 2.59
N ALA A 149 -4.14 9.98 1.74
CA ALA A 149 -3.93 8.59 2.15
C ALA A 149 -2.51 8.37 2.68
N LYS A 150 -1.50 8.86 1.95
CA LYS A 150 -0.09 8.82 2.33
C LYS A 150 0.15 9.54 3.66
N THR A 151 -0.33 10.78 3.80
CA THR A 151 -0.18 11.57 5.01
C THR A 151 -0.75 10.85 6.22
N ALA A 152 -1.94 10.27 6.10
CA ALA A 152 -2.59 9.56 7.21
C ALA A 152 -1.76 8.38 7.72
N VAL A 153 -1.11 7.60 6.84
CA VAL A 153 -0.27 6.48 7.23
C VAL A 153 1.04 6.93 7.85
N GLU A 154 1.74 7.86 7.20
CA GLU A 154 3.08 8.27 7.62
C GLU A 154 3.07 9.07 8.93
N PHE A 155 2.05 9.92 9.14
CA PHE A 155 1.84 10.63 10.39
C PHE A 155 1.04 9.83 11.43
N LYS A 156 0.50 8.66 11.05
CA LYS A 156 -0.31 7.76 11.91
C LYS A 156 -1.52 8.44 12.54
N ALA A 157 -2.10 9.39 11.85
CA ALA A 157 -3.20 10.23 12.33
C ALA A 157 -4.09 10.66 11.17
N ASP A 158 -5.34 11.01 11.50
CA ASP A 158 -6.27 11.58 10.55
C ASP A 158 -5.78 12.95 10.07
N THR A 159 -5.89 13.22 8.78
CA THR A 159 -5.43 14.49 8.22
C THR A 159 -6.19 15.70 8.78
N LEU A 160 -7.45 15.54 9.19
CA LEU A 160 -8.21 16.58 9.89
C LEU A 160 -7.60 16.89 11.27
N TYR A 161 -7.20 15.86 12.03
CA TYR A 161 -6.52 16.06 13.31
C TYR A 161 -5.19 16.82 13.13
N LEU A 162 -4.44 16.46 12.08
CA LEU A 162 -3.17 17.12 11.76
C LEU A 162 -3.36 18.60 11.40
N SER A 163 -4.40 18.95 10.63
CA SER A 163 -4.70 20.32 10.23
C SER A 163 -5.11 21.20 11.41
N ASN A 164 -5.78 20.64 12.40
CA ASN A 164 -6.28 21.36 13.58
C ASN A 164 -5.24 21.49 14.71
N ASN A 165 -4.10 20.80 14.59
CA ASN A 165 -3.07 20.83 15.61
C ASN A 165 -2.14 22.03 15.41
N GLU A 166 -2.21 23.01 16.34
CA GLU A 166 -1.38 24.24 16.30
C GLU A 166 0.12 23.95 16.20
N SER A 167 0.60 22.93 16.94
CA SER A 167 2.03 22.56 16.93
C SER A 167 2.49 21.99 15.57
N LEU A 168 1.55 21.55 14.74
CA LEU A 168 1.81 21.00 13.42
C LEU A 168 1.51 21.99 12.28
N LYS A 169 1.02 23.20 12.58
CA LYS A 169 0.75 24.24 11.55
C LYS A 169 1.99 24.61 10.74
N THR A 170 3.16 24.53 11.34
CA THR A 170 4.44 24.74 10.62
C THR A 170 4.68 23.65 9.56
N LEU A 171 4.11 22.45 9.73
CA LEU A 171 4.19 21.36 8.74
C LEU A 171 3.34 21.64 7.48
N ASN A 172 2.34 22.53 7.56
CA ASN A 172 1.60 22.96 6.36
C ASN A 172 2.54 23.61 5.32
N ASN A 173 3.69 24.14 5.75
CA ASN A 173 4.73 24.63 4.85
C ASN A 173 5.48 23.50 4.13
N PHE A 174 5.45 22.26 4.66
CA PHE A 174 6.02 21.10 3.99
C PHE A 174 5.18 20.64 2.79
N SER A 175 3.86 20.96 2.75
CA SER A 175 3.03 20.66 1.59
C SER A 175 3.38 21.52 0.36
N ASN A 176 4.08 22.61 0.53
CA ASN A 176 4.54 23.50 -0.54
C ASN A 176 5.90 23.10 -1.12
N GLY A 177 6.54 22.05 -0.58
CA GLY A 177 7.79 21.49 -1.08
C GLY A 177 7.59 20.23 -1.90
N SER A 178 8.68 19.54 -2.22
CA SER A 178 8.67 18.29 -3.02
C SER A 178 8.05 17.06 -2.33
N THR A 179 7.46 17.23 -1.14
CA THR A 179 6.79 16.16 -0.40
C THR A 179 5.30 16.20 -0.68
N ASN A 180 4.75 15.13 -1.25
CA ASN A 180 3.33 15.01 -1.58
C ASN A 180 2.49 14.72 -0.31
N TYR A 181 2.48 15.66 0.66
CA TYR A 181 1.62 15.58 1.85
C TYR A 181 0.43 16.51 1.71
N CYS A 182 -0.73 16.11 2.26
CA CYS A 182 -1.93 16.90 2.30
C CYS A 182 -2.55 16.84 3.70
N PHE A 183 -2.65 18.00 4.34
CA PHE A 183 -3.23 18.14 5.69
C PHE A 183 -4.71 18.56 5.65
N LEU A 184 -5.36 18.51 4.49
CA LEU A 184 -6.82 18.67 4.40
C LEU A 184 -7.52 17.40 4.89
N GLY A 185 -8.61 17.54 5.63
CA GLY A 185 -9.40 16.41 6.13
C GLY A 185 -9.87 15.46 5.03
N GLY A 186 -10.14 14.19 5.38
CA GLY A 186 -10.54 13.13 4.45
C GLY A 186 -9.48 12.06 4.23
N GLY A 187 -8.29 12.18 4.85
CA GLY A 187 -7.29 11.12 4.95
C GLY A 187 -7.34 10.45 6.31
N VAL A 188 -7.43 9.12 6.35
CA VAL A 188 -7.55 8.36 7.61
C VAL A 188 -6.71 7.09 7.58
N PRO A 189 -6.02 6.74 8.68
CA PRO A 189 -5.30 5.48 8.79
C PRO A 189 -6.26 4.32 9.00
N VAL A 190 -6.10 3.26 8.23
CA VAL A 190 -6.86 2.01 8.38
C VAL A 190 -6.18 1.15 9.42
N LYS A 191 -6.93 0.71 10.44
CA LYS A 191 -6.42 -0.08 11.56
C LYS A 191 -6.97 -1.50 11.52
N SER A 192 -6.15 -2.45 11.93
CA SER A 192 -6.58 -3.81 12.21
C SER A 192 -7.38 -3.87 13.52
N LEU A 193 -8.07 -4.99 13.78
CA LEU A 193 -8.79 -5.21 15.04
C LEU A 193 -7.91 -5.09 16.29
N CYS A 194 -6.60 -5.28 16.18
CA CYS A 194 -5.65 -5.08 17.28
C CYS A 194 -5.05 -3.66 17.33
N GLY A 195 -5.61 -2.69 16.58
CA GLY A 195 -5.23 -1.28 16.58
C GLY A 195 -3.95 -0.93 15.79
N LYS A 196 -3.32 -1.90 15.11
CA LYS A 196 -2.15 -1.62 14.26
C LYS A 196 -2.59 -1.00 12.94
N ILE A 197 -1.89 0.02 12.49
CA ILE A 197 -2.11 0.60 11.16
C ILE A 197 -1.67 -0.41 10.11
N ILE A 198 -2.58 -0.73 9.20
CA ILE A 198 -2.40 -1.70 8.11
C ILE A 198 -2.48 -1.05 6.73
N GLY A 199 -2.78 0.25 6.68
CA GLY A 199 -2.88 1.03 5.46
C GLY A 199 -3.52 2.38 5.70
N GLY A 200 -3.91 3.07 4.63
CA GLY A 200 -4.59 4.36 4.67
C GLY A 200 -5.63 4.51 3.57
N LEU A 201 -6.62 5.34 3.87
CA LEU A 201 -7.67 5.74 2.96
C LEU A 201 -7.63 7.25 2.77
N GLY A 202 -7.67 7.72 1.53
CA GLY A 202 -7.79 9.13 1.17
C GLY A 202 -9.01 9.37 0.31
N ILE A 203 -9.86 10.28 0.75
CA ILE A 203 -11.09 10.71 0.06
C ILE A 203 -10.93 12.17 -0.34
N SER A 204 -11.29 12.49 -1.58
CA SER A 204 -11.30 13.86 -2.08
C SER A 204 -12.35 14.04 -3.17
N GLY A 205 -13.16 15.08 -3.08
CA GLY A 205 -14.19 15.39 -4.09
C GLY A 205 -15.17 16.46 -3.65
N GLY A 206 -15.38 16.60 -2.34
CA GLY A 206 -16.30 17.56 -1.76
C GLY A 206 -15.63 18.62 -0.91
N SER A 207 -16.40 19.18 0.02
CA SER A 207 -15.83 19.99 1.11
C SER A 207 -15.04 19.12 2.07
N VAL A 208 -14.21 19.74 2.91
CA VAL A 208 -13.44 19.04 3.93
C VAL A 208 -14.33 18.18 4.83
N GLU A 209 -15.50 18.72 5.21
CA GLU A 209 -16.48 18.03 6.06
C GLU A 209 -17.08 16.82 5.36
N GLN A 210 -17.40 16.95 4.05
CA GLN A 210 -17.94 15.85 3.25
C GLN A 210 -16.91 14.75 3.06
N ASP A 211 -15.66 15.09 2.72
CA ASP A 211 -14.56 14.13 2.57
C ASP A 211 -14.30 13.36 3.88
N CYS A 212 -14.31 14.07 5.04
CA CYS A 212 -14.20 13.46 6.35
C CYS A 212 -15.36 12.52 6.65
N LEU A 213 -16.60 12.96 6.38
CA LEU A 213 -17.80 12.16 6.60
C LEU A 213 -17.75 10.84 5.81
N VAL A 214 -17.35 10.90 4.54
CA VAL A 214 -17.18 9.68 3.71
C VAL A 214 -16.10 8.79 4.27
N ALA A 215 -14.93 9.33 4.64
CA ALA A 215 -13.83 8.56 5.18
C ALA A 215 -14.19 7.85 6.50
N GLU A 216 -14.76 8.59 7.46
CA GLU A 216 -15.14 8.05 8.78
C GLU A 216 -16.24 6.99 8.70
N LYS A 217 -17.31 7.25 7.92
CA LYS A 217 -18.38 6.27 7.72
C LYS A 217 -17.86 5.02 7.04
N THR A 218 -16.96 5.17 6.05
CA THR A 218 -16.33 4.06 5.36
C THR A 218 -15.55 3.18 6.32
N LEU A 219 -14.68 3.77 7.15
CA LEU A 219 -13.92 3.00 8.16
C LEU A 219 -14.83 2.28 9.14
N LYS A 220 -15.85 2.95 9.66
CA LYS A 220 -16.79 2.35 10.60
C LYS A 220 -17.51 1.12 10.04
N ILE A 221 -17.96 1.19 8.77
CA ILE A 221 -18.61 0.06 8.09
C ILE A 221 -17.58 -1.05 7.83
N PHE A 222 -16.38 -0.69 7.37
CA PHE A 222 -15.31 -1.63 7.09
C PHE A 222 -14.89 -2.40 8.34
N GLU A 223 -14.61 -1.72 9.44
CA GLU A 223 -14.24 -2.34 10.73
C GLU A 223 -15.31 -3.29 11.24
N ASN A 224 -16.59 -2.95 11.09
CA ASN A 224 -17.70 -3.84 11.46
C ASN A 224 -17.76 -5.10 10.56
N SER A 225 -17.31 -5.02 9.33
CA SER A 225 -17.27 -6.15 8.41
C SER A 225 -16.09 -7.11 8.65
N LEU A 226 -15.13 -6.72 9.50
CA LEU A 226 -13.97 -7.55 9.86
C LEU A 226 -14.22 -8.38 11.15
N LYS A 227 -15.31 -8.10 11.86
CA LYS A 227 -15.72 -8.82 13.09
C LYS A 227 -16.49 -10.08 12.74
#